data_acf06e17a51ffa800733060ef4c29a6a
#
_entry.id   acf06e17a51ffa800733060ef4c29a6a
#
_cell.length_a   1.000
_cell.length_b   1.000
_cell.length_c   1.000
_cell.angle_alpha   90.00
_cell.angle_beta   90.00
_cell.angle_gamma   90.00
#
_symmetry.space_group_name_H-M   'P 1'
#
loop_
_entity.id
_entity.type
_entity.pdbx_description
1 polymer ?
#
loop_
_entity_poly.entity_id
_entity_poly.type
_entity_poly.pdbx_seq_one_letter_code
_entity_poly.pdbx_strand_id
1 'polypeptide(L)'
;MLRPGTFALTALLAGLSAVGPLTTDMYLPSLPDIARQFGASSAQVQLTISAYLVGFAAGQIIYGPVSDRHGRKPVLIGAIALYCAASLACALSTSIEMLIVARAFQALGGSGGIVLTRAIVRDIYSGAHAGRELSVIGSVMALAPVLAPILGGLIQTAFGWRVTFLALVGAGFAGAAVVWVLLPETLNNRAAEPVSLPSMLRSYRIVGRNPAYLAYLSITSASYAGLFAWISGSAFVLQDLYGLAPFDFGVAFALGSVGYMIGSAIAARLVIRLGLDGVLGLGGCACAAGGLAMVAAVASGLTSSMSLVLPMAVYLAGLGMVLPQGIAGAMTPFPERAGAASSLFGFLQQTAAAVCGAAVGWFLGQSAWPLALGVATMGFATFGLWLATRGLRARAVKH
;
A
#
# COMPACT_ATOMS: atom_id res chain seq x y z
N MET A 1 11.01 21.80 -19.47
CA MET A 1 11.56 20.82 -18.51
C MET A 1 11.27 21.28 -17.09
N LEU A 2 10.80 20.37 -16.23
CA LEU A 2 10.55 20.68 -14.82
C LEU A 2 11.88 20.92 -14.09
N ARG A 3 11.94 22.02 -13.31
CA ARG A 3 13.14 22.39 -12.54
C ARG A 3 13.06 21.83 -11.12
N PRO A 4 14.18 21.42 -10.51
CA PRO A 4 14.23 21.07 -9.09
C PRO A 4 13.62 22.18 -8.20
N GLY A 5 12.89 21.81 -7.15
CA GLY A 5 12.25 22.75 -6.23
C GLY A 5 10.94 23.37 -6.71
N THR A 6 10.43 22.98 -7.88
CA THR A 6 9.13 23.48 -8.36
C THR A 6 7.98 22.61 -7.87
N PHE A 7 6.85 23.24 -7.50
CA PHE A 7 5.63 22.54 -7.15
C PHE A 7 5.16 21.54 -8.23
N ALA A 8 5.37 21.86 -9.50
CA ALA A 8 4.99 21.00 -10.61
C ALA A 8 5.76 19.67 -10.63
N LEU A 9 7.06 19.67 -10.28
CA LEU A 9 7.85 18.43 -10.16
C LEU A 9 7.35 17.59 -8.97
N THR A 10 7.19 18.22 -7.81
CA THR A 10 6.68 17.54 -6.62
C THR A 10 5.29 16.95 -6.86
N ALA A 11 4.38 17.69 -7.52
CA ALA A 11 3.03 17.22 -7.88
C ALA A 11 3.08 16.03 -8.85
N LEU A 12 3.95 16.06 -9.87
CA LEU A 12 4.15 14.92 -10.77
C LEU A 12 4.63 13.68 -10.01
N LEU A 13 5.66 13.81 -9.20
CA LEU A 13 6.23 12.71 -8.43
C LEU A 13 5.24 12.15 -7.41
N ALA A 14 4.45 13.01 -6.77
CA ALA A 14 3.38 12.60 -5.86
C ALA A 14 2.26 11.85 -6.61
N GLY A 15 1.83 12.36 -7.77
CA GLY A 15 0.83 11.68 -8.61
C GLY A 15 1.30 10.30 -9.07
N LEU A 16 2.55 10.18 -9.54
CA LEU A 16 3.13 8.90 -9.93
C LEU A 16 3.19 7.91 -8.76
N SER A 17 3.52 8.39 -7.56
CA SER A 17 3.55 7.55 -6.35
C SER A 17 2.16 7.12 -5.89
N ALA A 18 1.14 7.95 -6.11
CA ALA A 18 -0.24 7.67 -5.74
C ALA A 18 -0.95 6.67 -6.67
N VAL A 19 -0.39 6.36 -7.85
CA VAL A 19 -0.97 5.40 -8.81
C VAL A 19 -1.30 4.06 -8.16
N GLY A 20 -0.40 3.53 -7.31
CA GLY A 20 -0.60 2.26 -6.63
C GLY A 20 -1.86 2.24 -5.73
N PRO A 21 -1.93 3.08 -4.69
CA PRO A 21 -3.12 3.22 -3.85
C PRO A 21 -4.39 3.58 -4.62
N LEU A 22 -4.32 4.53 -5.56
CA LEU A 22 -5.48 4.90 -6.37
C LEU A 22 -6.04 3.70 -7.15
N THR A 23 -5.16 2.92 -7.78
CA THR A 23 -5.55 1.71 -8.55
C THR A 23 -6.19 0.64 -7.68
N THR A 24 -5.74 0.47 -6.44
CA THR A 24 -6.31 -0.49 -5.51
C THR A 24 -7.65 -0.01 -4.98
N ASP A 25 -7.71 1.22 -4.49
CA ASP A 25 -8.84 1.68 -3.70
C ASP A 25 -10.04 2.12 -4.56
N MET A 26 -9.81 2.64 -5.79
CA MET A 26 -10.88 2.89 -6.76
C MET A 26 -11.58 1.61 -7.25
N TYR A 27 -10.90 0.47 -7.16
CA TYR A 27 -11.42 -0.82 -7.58
C TYR A 27 -12.36 -1.46 -6.55
N LEU A 28 -12.19 -1.13 -5.25
CA LEU A 28 -12.88 -1.81 -4.14
C LEU A 28 -14.41 -1.76 -4.23
N PRO A 29 -15.06 -0.63 -4.55
CA PRO A 29 -16.52 -0.58 -4.66
C PRO A 29 -17.09 -1.53 -5.72
N SER A 30 -16.26 -1.98 -6.66
CA SER A 30 -16.66 -2.81 -7.80
C SER A 30 -16.58 -4.32 -7.52
N LEU A 31 -15.95 -4.75 -6.43
CA LEU A 31 -15.68 -6.18 -6.16
C LEU A 31 -16.95 -7.06 -6.16
N PRO A 32 -18.06 -6.68 -5.48
CA PRO A 32 -19.26 -7.50 -5.51
C PRO A 32 -19.90 -7.60 -6.89
N ASP A 33 -19.85 -6.53 -7.67
CA ASP A 33 -20.41 -6.52 -9.03
C ASP A 33 -19.59 -7.40 -9.99
N ILE A 34 -18.27 -7.37 -9.87
CA ILE A 34 -17.36 -8.27 -10.60
C ILE A 34 -17.63 -9.73 -10.26
N ALA A 35 -17.86 -10.04 -8.97
CA ALA A 35 -18.23 -11.38 -8.53
C ALA A 35 -19.51 -11.85 -9.23
N ARG A 36 -20.55 -11.01 -9.23
CA ARG A 36 -21.84 -11.31 -9.88
C ARG A 36 -21.68 -11.47 -11.39
N GLN A 37 -20.94 -10.57 -12.04
CA GLN A 37 -20.82 -10.54 -13.51
C GLN A 37 -20.04 -11.74 -14.07
N PHE A 38 -19.01 -12.22 -13.34
CA PHE A 38 -18.24 -13.39 -13.75
C PHE A 38 -18.76 -14.70 -13.13
N GLY A 39 -19.79 -14.67 -12.28
CA GLY A 39 -20.23 -15.85 -11.52
C GLY A 39 -19.12 -16.39 -10.61
N ALA A 40 -18.23 -15.51 -10.16
CA ALA A 40 -17.05 -15.87 -9.37
C ALA A 40 -17.35 -15.78 -7.86
N SER A 41 -16.68 -16.63 -7.07
CA SER A 41 -16.73 -16.53 -5.62
C SER A 41 -15.97 -15.30 -5.11
N SER A 42 -16.30 -14.85 -3.89
CA SER A 42 -15.55 -13.78 -3.22
C SER A 42 -14.04 -14.11 -3.13
N ALA A 43 -13.71 -15.38 -2.89
CA ALA A 43 -12.33 -15.86 -2.88
C ALA A 43 -11.61 -15.65 -4.22
N GLN A 44 -12.25 -15.95 -5.34
CA GLN A 44 -11.67 -15.73 -6.67
C GLN A 44 -11.48 -14.24 -6.97
N VAL A 45 -12.46 -13.40 -6.61
CA VAL A 45 -12.33 -11.96 -6.80
C VAL A 45 -11.21 -11.39 -5.91
N GLN A 46 -11.04 -11.91 -4.69
CA GLN A 46 -9.95 -11.53 -3.79
C GLN A 46 -8.55 -11.87 -4.36
N LEU A 47 -8.43 -12.92 -5.17
CA LEU A 47 -7.17 -13.22 -5.85
C LEU A 47 -6.73 -12.09 -6.78
N THR A 48 -7.65 -11.24 -7.28
CA THR A 48 -7.27 -10.05 -8.09
C THR A 48 -6.49 -9.03 -7.28
N ILE A 49 -6.84 -8.85 -5.97
CA ILE A 49 -6.11 -7.98 -5.04
C ILE A 49 -4.78 -8.64 -4.66
N SER A 50 -4.80 -9.92 -4.33
CA SER A 50 -3.57 -10.66 -3.98
C SER A 50 -2.56 -10.67 -5.14
N ALA A 51 -3.01 -10.93 -6.38
CA ALA A 51 -2.20 -10.87 -7.57
C ALA A 51 -1.61 -9.47 -7.81
N TYR A 52 -2.41 -8.42 -7.56
CA TYR A 52 -1.94 -7.05 -7.59
C TYR A 52 -0.79 -6.82 -6.59
N LEU A 53 -0.94 -7.26 -5.34
CA LEU A 53 0.11 -7.11 -4.31
C LEU A 53 1.39 -7.85 -4.66
N VAL A 54 1.28 -9.07 -5.21
CA VAL A 54 2.44 -9.86 -5.67
C VAL A 54 3.14 -9.15 -6.84
N GLY A 55 2.40 -8.67 -7.83
CA GLY A 55 2.96 -7.89 -8.93
C GLY A 55 3.64 -6.61 -8.46
N PHE A 56 3.03 -5.92 -7.52
CA PHE A 56 3.58 -4.70 -6.91
C PHE A 56 4.87 -4.98 -6.14
N ALA A 57 4.91 -6.06 -5.35
CA ALA A 57 6.09 -6.50 -4.62
C ALA A 57 7.24 -6.87 -5.56
N ALA A 58 6.96 -7.59 -6.66
CA ALA A 58 7.96 -7.93 -7.67
C ALA A 58 8.60 -6.68 -8.29
N GLY A 59 7.78 -5.68 -8.62
CA GLY A 59 8.28 -4.43 -9.19
C GLY A 59 9.17 -3.62 -8.24
N GLN A 60 8.93 -3.67 -6.93
CA GLN A 60 9.81 -3.02 -5.95
C GLN A 60 11.24 -3.55 -5.97
N ILE A 61 11.43 -4.82 -6.34
CA ILE A 61 12.76 -5.44 -6.47
C ILE A 61 13.39 -5.09 -7.83
N ILE A 62 12.58 -5.06 -8.90
CA ILE A 62 13.05 -4.99 -10.28
C ILE A 62 13.43 -3.56 -10.69
N TYR A 63 12.59 -2.56 -10.40
CA TYR A 63 12.74 -1.22 -10.97
C TYR A 63 13.95 -0.45 -10.49
N GLY A 64 14.42 -0.67 -9.26
CA GLY A 64 15.64 -0.04 -8.76
C GLY A 64 16.84 -0.34 -9.66
N PRO A 65 17.30 -1.60 -9.70
CA PRO A 65 18.47 -2.03 -10.50
C PRO A 65 18.32 -1.75 -11.99
N VAL A 66 17.13 -1.96 -12.55
CA VAL A 66 16.88 -1.71 -13.98
C VAL A 66 17.05 -0.23 -14.32
N SER A 67 16.55 0.66 -13.47
CA SER A 67 16.66 2.11 -13.69
C SER A 67 18.06 2.68 -13.44
N ASP A 68 18.84 2.05 -12.55
CA ASP A 68 20.24 2.42 -12.32
C ASP A 68 21.11 2.17 -13.57
N ARG A 69 20.69 1.22 -14.41
CA ARG A 69 21.41 0.87 -15.65
C ARG A 69 20.90 1.62 -16.88
N HIS A 70 19.56 1.68 -17.04
CA HIS A 70 18.96 2.17 -18.29
C HIS A 70 18.53 3.64 -18.21
N GLY A 71 18.58 4.25 -17.03
CA GLY A 71 18.08 5.61 -16.78
C GLY A 71 16.68 5.60 -16.13
N ARG A 72 16.39 6.66 -15.37
CA ARG A 72 15.11 6.79 -14.63
C ARG A 72 13.93 6.98 -15.58
N LYS A 73 14.07 7.92 -16.52
CA LYS A 73 13.00 8.31 -17.44
C LYS A 73 12.56 7.18 -18.37
N PRO A 74 13.45 6.48 -19.10
CA PRO A 74 13.04 5.41 -20.01
C PRO A 74 12.34 4.26 -19.26
N VAL A 75 12.87 3.88 -18.09
CA VAL A 75 12.28 2.81 -17.28
C VAL A 75 10.92 3.21 -16.71
N LEU A 76 10.76 4.46 -16.28
CA LEU A 76 9.48 4.99 -15.81
C LEU A 76 8.42 5.00 -16.92
N ILE A 77 8.79 5.41 -18.14
CA ILE A 77 7.88 5.38 -19.29
C ILE A 77 7.48 3.94 -19.62
N GLY A 78 8.43 3.00 -19.62
CA GLY A 78 8.14 1.58 -19.83
C GLY A 78 7.21 1.00 -18.75
N ALA A 79 7.40 1.39 -17.50
CA ALA A 79 6.54 1.00 -16.39
C ALA A 79 5.11 1.55 -16.55
N ILE A 80 4.96 2.83 -16.93
CA ILE A 80 3.64 3.44 -17.20
C ILE A 80 2.98 2.80 -18.42
N ALA A 81 3.74 2.49 -19.48
CA ALA A 81 3.21 1.81 -20.67
C ALA A 81 2.67 0.42 -20.30
N LEU A 82 3.41 -0.37 -19.52
CA LEU A 82 2.95 -1.65 -19.00
C LEU A 82 1.68 -1.50 -18.14
N TYR A 83 1.65 -0.48 -17.28
CA TYR A 83 0.49 -0.16 -16.45
C TYR A 83 -0.75 0.15 -17.30
N CYS A 84 -0.62 0.99 -18.33
CA CYS A 84 -1.72 1.34 -19.23
C CYS A 84 -2.22 0.11 -20.02
N ALA A 85 -1.31 -0.68 -20.59
CA ALA A 85 -1.66 -1.89 -21.33
C ALA A 85 -2.38 -2.91 -20.45
N ALA A 86 -1.88 -3.14 -19.25
CA ALA A 86 -2.51 -4.04 -18.29
C ALA A 86 -3.84 -3.50 -17.74
N SER A 87 -3.96 -2.18 -17.54
CA SER A 87 -5.24 -1.55 -17.16
C SER A 87 -6.29 -1.71 -18.25
N LEU A 88 -5.89 -1.57 -19.52
CA LEU A 88 -6.77 -1.84 -20.66
C LEU A 88 -7.18 -3.33 -20.70
N ALA A 89 -6.23 -4.24 -20.47
CA ALA A 89 -6.54 -5.68 -20.36
C ALA A 89 -7.52 -5.97 -19.21
N CYS A 90 -7.41 -5.27 -18.06
CA CYS A 90 -8.39 -5.36 -16.98
C CYS A 90 -9.79 -4.92 -17.46
N ALA A 91 -9.89 -3.77 -18.15
CA ALA A 91 -11.16 -3.25 -18.65
C ALA A 91 -11.83 -4.20 -19.67
N LEU A 92 -11.02 -4.87 -20.49
CA LEU A 92 -11.46 -5.81 -21.54
C LEU A 92 -11.59 -7.26 -21.06
N SER A 93 -11.35 -7.54 -19.78
CA SER A 93 -11.40 -8.93 -19.27
C SER A 93 -12.79 -9.54 -19.42
N THR A 94 -12.79 -10.80 -19.90
CA THR A 94 -13.99 -11.62 -20.12
C THR A 94 -14.14 -12.74 -19.10
N SER A 95 -13.11 -13.00 -18.30
CA SER A 95 -13.12 -13.96 -17.21
C SER A 95 -12.36 -13.44 -15.99
N ILE A 96 -12.62 -14.04 -14.83
CA ILE A 96 -11.94 -13.68 -13.59
C ILE A 96 -10.45 -14.03 -13.63
N GLU A 97 -10.05 -15.10 -14.29
CA GLU A 97 -8.66 -15.52 -14.47
C GLU A 97 -7.88 -14.49 -15.29
N MET A 98 -8.48 -14.01 -16.40
CA MET A 98 -7.89 -12.94 -17.20
C MET A 98 -7.71 -11.67 -16.37
N LEU A 99 -8.69 -11.32 -15.56
CA LEU A 99 -8.61 -10.16 -14.66
C LEU A 99 -7.49 -10.35 -13.62
N ILE A 100 -7.36 -11.52 -13.00
CA ILE A 100 -6.30 -11.82 -12.02
C ILE A 100 -4.92 -11.60 -12.65
N VAL A 101 -4.69 -12.18 -13.83
CA VAL A 101 -3.40 -12.03 -14.53
C VAL A 101 -3.14 -10.58 -14.93
N ALA A 102 -4.13 -9.90 -15.50
CA ALA A 102 -4.00 -8.50 -15.88
C ALA A 102 -3.69 -7.59 -14.67
N ARG A 103 -4.29 -7.86 -13.51
CA ARG A 103 -4.04 -7.15 -12.26
C ARG A 103 -2.60 -7.31 -11.76
N ALA A 104 -1.99 -8.49 -11.91
CA ALA A 104 -0.58 -8.70 -11.56
C ALA A 104 0.36 -7.82 -12.43
N PHE A 105 0.13 -7.79 -13.75
CA PHE A 105 0.91 -6.93 -14.66
C PHE A 105 0.63 -5.44 -14.45
N GLN A 106 -0.63 -5.07 -14.15
CA GLN A 106 -0.99 -3.69 -13.82
C GLN A 106 -0.21 -3.20 -12.59
N ALA A 107 -0.13 -4.02 -11.55
CA ALA A 107 0.62 -3.69 -10.34
C ALA A 107 2.13 -3.66 -10.58
N LEU A 108 2.66 -4.57 -11.38
CA LEU A 108 4.05 -4.55 -11.80
C LEU A 108 4.36 -3.19 -12.45
N GLY A 109 3.57 -2.74 -13.42
CA GLY A 109 3.73 -1.42 -14.03
C GLY A 109 3.56 -0.27 -13.03
N GLY A 110 2.50 -0.29 -12.22
CA GLY A 110 2.17 0.76 -11.26
C GLY A 110 3.22 0.96 -10.16
N SER A 111 3.92 -0.10 -9.75
CA SER A 111 4.97 -0.02 -8.73
C SER A 111 6.18 0.79 -9.19
N GLY A 112 6.41 0.91 -10.51
CA GLY A 112 7.46 1.77 -11.08
C GLY A 112 7.32 3.22 -10.64
N GLY A 113 6.10 3.74 -10.52
CA GLY A 113 5.84 5.11 -10.07
C GLY A 113 6.45 5.41 -8.71
N ILE A 114 6.18 4.60 -7.70
CA ILE A 114 6.68 4.83 -6.34
C ILE A 114 8.19 4.56 -6.20
N VAL A 115 8.69 3.52 -6.86
CA VAL A 115 10.11 3.15 -6.78
C VAL A 115 10.98 4.22 -7.44
N LEU A 116 10.61 4.62 -8.66
CA LEU A 116 11.39 5.58 -9.44
C LEU A 116 11.24 7.00 -8.91
N THR A 117 10.08 7.38 -8.36
CA THR A 117 9.94 8.65 -7.65
C THR A 117 10.95 8.78 -6.52
N ARG A 118 11.10 7.75 -5.67
CA ARG A 118 12.09 7.77 -4.59
C ARG A 118 13.54 7.86 -5.12
N ALA A 119 13.82 7.20 -6.24
CA ALA A 119 15.13 7.27 -6.88
C ALA A 119 15.38 8.67 -7.46
N ILE A 120 14.44 9.25 -8.21
CA ILE A 120 14.50 10.58 -8.79
C ILE A 120 14.71 11.65 -7.70
N VAL A 121 13.97 11.56 -6.58
CA VAL A 121 14.15 12.50 -5.46
C VAL A 121 15.58 12.42 -4.91
N ARG A 122 16.17 11.23 -4.78
CA ARG A 122 17.56 11.06 -4.32
C ARG A 122 18.59 11.50 -5.33
N ASP A 123 18.29 11.44 -6.63
CA ASP A 123 19.18 11.90 -7.68
C ASP A 123 19.21 13.45 -7.75
N ILE A 124 18.11 14.13 -7.40
CA ILE A 124 17.96 15.59 -7.50
C ILE A 124 18.28 16.30 -6.17
N TYR A 125 17.91 15.68 -5.03
CA TYR A 125 18.01 16.30 -3.70
C TYR A 125 18.88 15.48 -2.76
N SER A 126 19.54 16.15 -1.82
CA SER A 126 20.35 15.53 -0.78
C SER A 126 19.90 15.94 0.62
N GLY A 127 20.21 15.12 1.63
CA GLY A 127 20.00 15.43 3.03
C GLY A 127 18.55 15.84 3.37
N ALA A 128 18.40 16.96 4.09
CA ALA A 128 17.11 17.44 4.57
C ALA A 128 16.13 17.81 3.45
N HIS A 129 16.61 18.27 2.30
CA HIS A 129 15.74 18.60 1.15
C HIS A 129 15.09 17.35 0.55
N ALA A 130 15.82 16.26 0.42
CA ALA A 130 15.27 14.98 -0.03
C ALA A 130 14.20 14.46 0.95
N GLY A 131 14.48 14.57 2.26
CA GLY A 131 13.52 14.20 3.30
C GLY A 131 12.23 15.01 3.24
N ARG A 132 12.35 16.34 3.02
CA ARG A 132 11.18 17.22 2.86
C ARG A 132 10.33 16.85 1.66
N GLU A 133 10.94 16.65 0.49
CA GLU A 133 10.22 16.29 -0.73
C GLU A 133 9.50 14.94 -0.59
N LEU A 134 10.16 13.92 -0.02
CA LEU A 134 9.53 12.63 0.26
C LEU A 134 8.36 12.75 1.25
N SER A 135 8.46 13.66 2.23
CA SER A 135 7.37 13.91 3.18
C SER A 135 6.16 14.57 2.51
N VAL A 136 6.38 15.54 1.61
CA VAL A 136 5.30 16.17 0.83
C VAL A 136 4.63 15.13 -0.08
N ILE A 137 5.40 14.32 -0.79
CA ILE A 137 4.89 13.23 -1.62
C ILE A 137 4.06 12.24 -0.77
N GLY A 138 4.56 11.86 0.41
CA GLY A 138 3.85 11.00 1.35
C GLY A 138 2.53 11.59 1.84
N SER A 139 2.48 12.90 2.08
CA SER A 139 1.25 13.60 2.48
C SER A 139 0.18 13.56 1.37
N VAL A 140 0.58 13.74 0.11
CA VAL A 140 -0.32 13.62 -1.03
C VAL A 140 -0.81 12.16 -1.20
N MET A 141 0.09 11.19 -1.02
CA MET A 141 -0.29 9.77 -1.04
C MET A 141 -1.32 9.40 0.04
N ALA A 142 -1.26 10.05 1.20
CA ALA A 142 -2.21 9.81 2.29
C ALA A 142 -3.65 10.23 1.95
N LEU A 143 -3.85 11.08 0.94
CA LEU A 143 -5.18 11.45 0.44
C LEU A 143 -5.79 10.36 -0.47
N ALA A 144 -4.98 9.51 -1.08
CA ALA A 144 -5.45 8.50 -2.02
C ALA A 144 -6.50 7.55 -1.41
N PRO A 145 -6.32 6.97 -0.20
CA PRO A 145 -7.32 6.10 0.42
C PRO A 145 -8.63 6.81 0.79
N VAL A 146 -8.64 8.14 0.84
CA VAL A 146 -9.85 8.93 1.09
C VAL A 146 -10.57 9.22 -0.22
N LEU A 147 -9.86 9.65 -1.25
CA LEU A 147 -10.47 10.08 -2.51
C LEU A 147 -10.79 8.91 -3.45
N ALA A 148 -9.92 7.92 -3.51
CA ALA A 148 -10.03 6.84 -4.49
C ALA A 148 -11.31 5.99 -4.34
N PRO A 149 -11.74 5.55 -3.15
CA PRO A 149 -12.97 4.76 -3.03
C PRO A 149 -14.23 5.56 -3.37
N ILE A 150 -14.24 6.88 -3.07
CA ILE A 150 -15.35 7.77 -3.44
C ILE A 150 -15.44 7.89 -4.97
N LEU A 151 -14.32 8.16 -5.63
CA LEU A 151 -14.26 8.23 -7.10
C LEU A 151 -14.63 6.89 -7.73
N GLY A 152 -14.11 5.79 -7.17
CA GLY A 152 -14.44 4.44 -7.61
C GLY A 152 -15.91 4.12 -7.45
N GLY A 153 -16.52 4.49 -6.33
CA GLY A 153 -17.95 4.33 -6.06
C GLY A 153 -18.82 5.13 -7.01
N LEU A 154 -18.46 6.39 -7.30
CA LEU A 154 -19.14 7.23 -8.30
C LEU A 154 -19.09 6.61 -9.69
N ILE A 155 -17.88 6.20 -10.14
CA ILE A 155 -17.70 5.59 -11.46
C ILE A 155 -18.46 4.26 -11.54
N GLN A 156 -18.36 3.43 -10.50
CA GLN A 156 -19.07 2.16 -10.44
C GLN A 156 -20.58 2.35 -10.56
N THR A 157 -21.15 3.30 -9.82
CA THR A 157 -22.60 3.57 -9.83
C THR A 157 -23.09 4.11 -11.17
N ALA A 158 -22.31 4.98 -11.83
CA ALA A 158 -22.73 5.67 -13.05
C ALA A 158 -22.42 4.86 -14.33
N PHE A 159 -21.30 4.14 -14.37
CA PHE A 159 -20.75 3.57 -15.61
C PHE A 159 -20.30 2.11 -15.50
N GLY A 160 -20.27 1.55 -14.29
CA GLY A 160 -19.78 0.20 -14.02
C GLY A 160 -18.25 0.11 -13.92
N TRP A 161 -17.78 -1.05 -13.44
CA TRP A 161 -16.39 -1.28 -13.03
C TRP A 161 -15.35 -1.14 -14.16
N ARG A 162 -15.71 -1.45 -15.40
CA ARG A 162 -14.78 -1.37 -16.54
C ARG A 162 -14.29 0.05 -16.78
N VAL A 163 -15.15 1.04 -16.55
CA VAL A 163 -14.80 2.45 -16.73
C VAL A 163 -13.80 2.93 -15.70
N THR A 164 -13.75 2.32 -14.51
CA THR A 164 -12.70 2.59 -13.53
C THR A 164 -11.31 2.29 -14.11
N PHE A 165 -11.15 1.15 -14.78
CA PHE A 165 -9.87 0.81 -15.44
C PHE A 165 -9.57 1.72 -16.63
N LEU A 166 -10.59 2.12 -17.42
CA LEU A 166 -10.40 3.07 -18.52
C LEU A 166 -9.99 4.47 -18.01
N ALA A 167 -10.54 4.92 -16.89
CA ALA A 167 -10.10 6.16 -16.24
C ALA A 167 -8.63 6.08 -15.79
N LEU A 168 -8.20 4.93 -15.26
CA LEU A 168 -6.81 4.67 -14.91
C LEU A 168 -5.89 4.65 -16.14
N VAL A 169 -6.35 4.12 -17.28
CA VAL A 169 -5.63 4.19 -18.57
C VAL A 169 -5.44 5.65 -18.97
N GLY A 170 -6.50 6.46 -18.94
CA GLY A 170 -6.44 7.88 -19.26
C GLY A 170 -5.47 8.66 -18.37
N ALA A 171 -5.52 8.41 -17.05
CA ALA A 171 -4.59 9.01 -16.09
C ALA A 171 -3.13 8.56 -16.35
N GLY A 172 -2.92 7.29 -16.69
CA GLY A 172 -1.61 6.74 -17.04
C GLY A 172 -1.04 7.40 -18.30
N PHE A 173 -1.84 7.53 -19.37
CA PHE A 173 -1.41 8.24 -20.59
C PHE A 173 -1.08 9.70 -20.33
N ALA A 174 -1.90 10.42 -19.57
CA ALA A 174 -1.63 11.80 -19.17
C ALA A 174 -0.31 11.90 -18.39
N GLY A 175 -0.09 10.99 -17.41
CA GLY A 175 1.16 10.90 -16.68
C GLY A 175 2.36 10.61 -17.57
N ALA A 176 2.22 9.66 -18.50
CA ALA A 176 3.28 9.33 -19.48
C ALA A 176 3.64 10.54 -20.35
N ALA A 177 2.65 11.28 -20.86
CA ALA A 177 2.87 12.47 -21.66
C ALA A 177 3.62 13.55 -20.87
N VAL A 178 3.23 13.79 -19.61
CA VAL A 178 3.92 14.75 -18.73
C VAL A 178 5.37 14.31 -18.47
N VAL A 179 5.59 13.03 -18.17
CA VAL A 179 6.95 12.47 -17.97
C VAL A 179 7.77 12.61 -19.25
N TRP A 180 7.20 12.26 -20.40
CA TRP A 180 7.90 12.33 -21.69
C TRP A 180 8.36 13.74 -22.01
N VAL A 181 7.47 14.73 -21.89
CA VAL A 181 7.74 16.12 -22.30
C VAL A 181 8.53 16.88 -21.24
N LEU A 182 8.17 16.74 -19.96
CA LEU A 182 8.61 17.67 -18.92
C LEU A 182 9.69 17.10 -17.99
N LEU A 183 9.76 15.78 -17.77
CA LEU A 183 10.75 15.20 -16.87
C LEU A 183 12.10 15.02 -17.61
N PRO A 184 13.20 15.64 -17.18
CA PRO A 184 14.53 15.32 -17.69
C PRO A 184 15.01 13.96 -17.17
N GLU A 185 16.02 13.36 -17.84
CA GLU A 185 16.75 12.26 -17.24
C GLU A 185 17.53 12.77 -16.01
N THR A 186 17.39 12.07 -14.89
CA THR A 186 17.99 12.52 -13.62
C THR A 186 19.22 11.71 -13.22
N LEU A 187 19.44 10.57 -13.87
CA LEU A 187 20.60 9.73 -13.61
C LEU A 187 21.84 10.27 -14.31
N ASN A 188 22.73 10.90 -13.54
CA ASN A 188 23.96 11.48 -14.08
C ASN A 188 25.02 10.43 -14.42
N ASN A 189 25.15 9.39 -13.60
CA ASN A 189 26.11 8.30 -13.79
C ASN A 189 25.39 6.96 -13.78
N ARG A 190 25.35 6.31 -14.94
CA ARG A 190 24.82 4.94 -15.04
C ARG A 190 25.74 3.97 -14.34
N ALA A 191 25.21 3.02 -13.62
CA ALA A 191 26.00 1.94 -13.01
C ALA A 191 26.79 1.22 -14.11
N ALA A 192 28.11 1.28 -14.05
CA ALA A 192 29.01 0.65 -15.02
C ALA A 192 28.89 -0.89 -14.95
N GLU A 193 28.67 -1.42 -13.74
CA GLU A 193 28.44 -2.84 -13.53
C GLU A 193 26.97 -3.10 -13.20
N PRO A 194 26.34 -4.13 -13.78
CA PRO A 194 25.00 -4.53 -13.39
C PRO A 194 25.02 -4.96 -11.94
N VAL A 195 24.04 -4.51 -11.16
CA VAL A 195 23.82 -5.07 -9.83
C VAL A 195 23.61 -6.56 -10.01
N SER A 196 24.61 -7.35 -9.64
CA SER A 196 24.55 -8.79 -9.85
C SER A 196 23.52 -9.43 -8.91
N LEU A 197 22.74 -10.37 -9.41
CA LEU A 197 21.78 -11.11 -8.58
C LEU A 197 22.42 -11.69 -7.31
N PRO A 198 23.66 -12.26 -7.36
CA PRO A 198 24.35 -12.69 -6.15
C PRO A 198 24.62 -11.56 -5.14
N SER A 199 24.98 -10.36 -5.59
CA SER A 199 25.23 -9.23 -4.68
C SER A 199 23.93 -8.73 -4.02
N MET A 200 22.81 -8.73 -4.76
CA MET A 200 21.49 -8.42 -4.21
C MET A 200 21.09 -9.46 -3.15
N LEU A 201 21.18 -10.74 -3.47
CA LEU A 201 20.84 -11.82 -2.55
C LEU A 201 21.73 -11.79 -1.29
N ARG A 202 23.03 -11.47 -1.44
CA ARG A 202 23.92 -11.26 -0.31
C ARG A 202 23.46 -10.11 0.59
N SER A 203 23.08 -8.99 -0.01
CA SER A 203 22.56 -7.83 0.74
C SER A 203 21.26 -8.17 1.46
N TYR A 204 20.32 -8.85 0.81
CA TYR A 204 19.07 -9.30 1.42
C TYR A 204 19.31 -10.30 2.56
N ARG A 205 20.28 -11.21 2.41
CA ARG A 205 20.66 -12.14 3.48
C ARG A 205 21.24 -11.43 4.69
N ILE A 206 22.05 -10.39 4.49
CA ILE A 206 22.62 -9.60 5.60
C ILE A 206 21.52 -8.83 6.32
N VAL A 207 20.66 -8.14 5.59
CA VAL A 207 19.54 -7.37 6.14
C VAL A 207 18.54 -8.30 6.85
N GLY A 208 18.13 -9.38 6.20
CA GLY A 208 17.16 -10.35 6.72
C GLY A 208 17.66 -11.19 7.91
N ARG A 209 18.93 -11.11 8.27
CA ARG A 209 19.48 -11.74 9.48
C ARG A 209 19.55 -10.81 10.69
N ASN A 210 19.29 -9.51 10.50
CA ASN A 210 19.32 -8.58 11.61
C ASN A 210 18.04 -8.70 12.44
N PRO A 211 18.13 -9.04 13.74
CA PRO A 211 16.95 -9.29 14.56
C PRO A 211 16.12 -8.04 14.82
N ALA A 212 16.74 -6.85 14.89
CA ALA A 212 16.01 -5.60 15.06
C ALA A 212 15.22 -5.23 13.79
N TYR A 213 15.82 -5.42 12.61
CA TYR A 213 15.13 -5.26 11.33
C TYR A 213 13.91 -6.17 11.25
N LEU A 214 14.06 -7.46 11.56
CA LEU A 214 12.96 -8.42 11.56
C LEU A 214 11.87 -8.07 12.57
N ALA A 215 12.24 -7.53 13.74
CA ALA A 215 11.28 -7.07 14.73
C ALA A 215 10.41 -5.92 14.20
N TYR A 216 11.03 -4.87 13.64
CA TYR A 216 10.28 -3.76 13.04
C TYR A 216 9.46 -4.19 11.83
N LEU A 217 10.02 -5.02 10.96
CA LEU A 217 9.33 -5.58 9.81
C LEU A 217 8.11 -6.39 10.22
N SER A 218 8.21 -7.29 11.19
CA SER A 218 7.11 -8.15 11.61
C SER A 218 5.94 -7.35 12.22
N ILE A 219 6.23 -6.37 13.09
CA ILE A 219 5.22 -5.49 13.68
C ILE A 219 4.49 -4.72 12.58
N THR A 220 5.24 -4.13 11.66
CA THR A 220 4.69 -3.30 10.59
C THR A 220 3.91 -4.12 9.57
N SER A 221 4.41 -5.32 9.25
CA SER A 221 3.72 -6.24 8.34
C SER A 221 2.42 -6.77 8.92
N ALA A 222 2.37 -7.06 10.23
CA ALA A 222 1.13 -7.46 10.89
C ALA A 222 0.08 -6.35 10.84
N SER A 223 0.45 -5.10 11.20
CA SER A 223 -0.48 -3.98 11.16
C SER A 223 -0.98 -3.69 9.74
N TYR A 224 -0.12 -3.80 8.73
CA TYR A 224 -0.46 -3.61 7.32
C TYR A 224 -1.31 -4.76 6.77
N ALA A 225 -1.07 -5.98 7.20
CA ALA A 225 -1.88 -7.14 6.84
C ALA A 225 -3.33 -7.01 7.34
N GLY A 226 -3.56 -6.39 8.50
CA GLY A 226 -4.91 -6.09 8.97
C GLY A 226 -5.64 -5.04 8.14
N LEU A 227 -4.93 -4.04 7.59
CA LEU A 227 -5.51 -3.16 6.57
C LEU A 227 -5.95 -3.97 5.34
N PHE A 228 -5.15 -4.94 4.89
CA PHE A 228 -5.53 -5.77 3.73
C PHE A 228 -6.59 -6.81 4.05
N ALA A 229 -6.74 -7.25 5.31
CA ALA A 229 -7.93 -7.97 5.75
C ALA A 229 -9.20 -7.12 5.53
N TRP A 230 -9.16 -5.84 5.91
CA TRP A 230 -10.24 -4.89 5.66
C TRP A 230 -10.49 -4.65 4.17
N ILE A 231 -9.46 -4.31 3.41
CA ILE A 231 -9.54 -4.10 1.95
C ILE A 231 -10.19 -5.30 1.27
N SER A 232 -9.83 -6.51 1.68
CA SER A 232 -10.30 -7.74 1.08
C SER A 232 -11.76 -8.08 1.39
N GLY A 233 -12.22 -7.82 2.62
CA GLY A 233 -13.55 -8.25 3.06
C GLY A 233 -14.60 -7.15 3.08
N SER A 234 -14.20 -5.87 3.25
CA SER A 234 -15.14 -4.78 3.54
C SER A 234 -16.17 -4.54 2.43
N ALA A 235 -15.78 -4.64 1.15
CA ALA A 235 -16.69 -4.40 0.04
C ALA A 235 -17.85 -5.40 0.03
N PHE A 236 -17.57 -6.68 0.23
CA PHE A 236 -18.60 -7.73 0.30
C PHE A 236 -19.45 -7.59 1.56
N VAL A 237 -18.84 -7.35 2.72
CA VAL A 237 -19.58 -7.22 3.98
C VAL A 237 -20.46 -5.97 3.95
N LEU A 238 -19.94 -4.82 3.58
CA LEU A 238 -20.71 -3.57 3.61
C LEU A 238 -21.74 -3.47 2.50
N GLN A 239 -21.47 -4.00 1.29
CA GLN A 239 -22.42 -3.93 0.19
C GLN A 239 -23.40 -5.11 0.17
N ASP A 240 -22.91 -6.37 0.19
CA ASP A 240 -23.77 -7.54 0.03
C ASP A 240 -24.50 -7.94 1.34
N LEU A 241 -23.85 -7.76 2.53
CA LEU A 241 -24.48 -8.10 3.80
C LEU A 241 -25.21 -6.91 4.46
N TYR A 242 -24.64 -5.69 4.39
CA TYR A 242 -25.21 -4.51 5.04
C TYR A 242 -25.94 -3.59 4.07
N GLY A 243 -25.97 -3.92 2.77
CA GLY A 243 -26.81 -3.28 1.76
C GLY A 243 -26.34 -1.89 1.29
N LEU A 244 -25.07 -1.51 1.51
CA LEU A 244 -24.59 -0.22 1.04
C LEU A 244 -24.49 -0.18 -0.50
N ALA A 245 -24.90 0.95 -1.09
CA ALA A 245 -24.60 1.22 -2.49
C ALA A 245 -23.08 1.42 -2.69
N PRO A 246 -22.53 1.20 -3.90
CA PRO A 246 -21.11 1.36 -4.17
C PRO A 246 -20.54 2.73 -3.82
N PHE A 247 -21.31 3.81 -4.02
CA PHE A 247 -20.92 5.15 -3.61
C PHE A 247 -20.86 5.30 -2.08
N ASP A 248 -21.88 4.82 -1.38
CA ASP A 248 -21.93 4.88 0.10
C ASP A 248 -20.81 4.06 0.73
N PHE A 249 -20.47 2.90 0.14
CA PHE A 249 -19.28 2.14 0.51
C PHE A 249 -18.02 2.98 0.36
N GLY A 250 -17.87 3.69 -0.77
CA GLY A 250 -16.72 4.58 -1.00
C GLY A 250 -16.58 5.65 0.08
N VAL A 251 -17.69 6.28 0.48
CA VAL A 251 -17.74 7.27 1.56
C VAL A 251 -17.40 6.63 2.92
N ALA A 252 -17.97 5.47 3.23
CA ALA A 252 -17.70 4.73 4.47
C ALA A 252 -16.23 4.34 4.58
N PHE A 253 -15.63 3.83 3.50
CA PHE A 253 -14.21 3.50 3.45
C PHE A 253 -13.33 4.75 3.65
N ALA A 254 -13.67 5.87 3.01
CA ALA A 254 -12.98 7.14 3.16
C ALA A 254 -13.00 7.64 4.62
N LEU A 255 -14.17 7.56 5.29
CA LEU A 255 -14.30 7.90 6.72
C LEU A 255 -13.36 7.06 7.59
N GLY A 256 -13.29 5.75 7.35
CA GLY A 256 -12.33 4.87 8.02
C GLY A 256 -10.88 5.32 7.79
N SER A 257 -10.56 5.70 6.55
CA SER A 257 -9.21 6.12 6.14
C SER A 257 -8.74 7.44 6.78
N VAL A 258 -9.66 8.32 7.20
CA VAL A 258 -9.33 9.51 7.99
C VAL A 258 -8.62 9.12 9.29
N GLY A 259 -8.95 7.98 9.87
CA GLY A 259 -8.23 7.44 11.04
C GLY A 259 -6.72 7.36 10.81
N TYR A 260 -6.27 6.87 9.65
CA TYR A 260 -4.86 6.80 9.30
C TYR A 260 -4.19 8.19 9.30
N MET A 261 -4.84 9.19 8.74
CA MET A 261 -4.32 10.57 8.72
C MET A 261 -4.19 11.14 10.14
N ILE A 262 -5.21 10.94 10.97
CA ILE A 262 -5.20 11.36 12.39
C ILE A 262 -4.07 10.66 13.15
N GLY A 263 -3.94 9.34 13.01
CA GLY A 263 -2.90 8.56 13.66
C GLY A 263 -1.49 9.00 13.25
N SER A 264 -1.28 9.24 11.95
CA SER A 264 -0.01 9.73 11.43
C SER A 264 0.34 11.13 11.97
N ALA A 265 -0.64 12.03 12.04
CA ALA A 265 -0.46 13.37 12.61
C ALA A 265 -0.15 13.32 14.12
N ILE A 266 -0.80 12.44 14.88
CA ILE A 266 -0.51 12.20 16.29
C ILE A 266 0.91 11.64 16.46
N ALA A 267 1.29 10.65 15.62
CA ALA A 267 2.62 10.06 15.65
C ALA A 267 3.72 11.09 15.44
N ALA A 268 3.56 11.99 14.48
CA ALA A 268 4.52 13.07 14.19
C ALA A 268 4.77 13.98 15.40
N ARG A 269 3.76 14.19 16.25
CA ARG A 269 3.89 14.99 17.47
C ARG A 269 4.47 14.21 18.64
N LEU A 270 4.03 12.96 18.79
CA LEU A 270 4.39 12.14 19.95
C LEU A 270 5.79 11.52 19.84
N VAL A 271 6.31 11.31 18.63
CA VAL A 271 7.61 10.64 18.42
C VAL A 271 8.76 11.39 19.08
N ILE A 272 8.67 12.72 19.17
CA ILE A 272 9.68 13.56 19.82
C ILE A 272 9.72 13.29 21.33
N ARG A 273 8.57 12.99 21.95
CA ARG A 273 8.45 12.77 23.41
C ARG A 273 8.61 11.32 23.81
N LEU A 274 8.04 10.40 23.05
CA LEU A 274 7.94 8.97 23.38
C LEU A 274 8.98 8.10 22.64
N GLY A 275 9.68 8.69 21.67
CA GLY A 275 10.56 7.94 20.77
C GLY A 275 9.80 7.01 19.82
N LEU A 276 10.52 6.37 18.90
CA LEU A 276 9.96 5.42 17.93
C LEU A 276 9.20 4.27 18.59
N ASP A 277 9.79 3.68 19.63
CA ASP A 277 9.24 2.48 20.29
C ASP A 277 7.96 2.76 21.07
N GLY A 278 7.87 3.94 21.74
CA GLY A 278 6.68 4.34 22.46
C GLY A 278 5.49 4.58 21.52
N VAL A 279 5.73 5.23 20.37
CA VAL A 279 4.68 5.46 19.35
C VAL A 279 4.24 4.16 18.69
N LEU A 280 5.19 3.23 18.42
CA LEU A 280 4.87 1.88 17.95
C LEU A 280 3.94 1.13 18.91
N GLY A 281 4.21 1.22 20.22
CA GLY A 281 3.39 0.58 21.24
C GLY A 281 1.97 1.14 21.29
N LEU A 282 1.82 2.47 21.28
CA LEU A 282 0.50 3.13 21.23
C LEU A 282 -0.27 2.73 19.97
N GLY A 283 0.40 2.71 18.82
CA GLY A 283 -0.20 2.29 17.56
C GLY A 283 -0.64 0.82 17.60
N GLY A 284 0.19 -0.06 18.17
CA GLY A 284 -0.16 -1.48 18.38
C GLY A 284 -1.39 -1.65 19.29
N CYS A 285 -1.47 -0.89 20.40
CA CYS A 285 -2.65 -0.86 21.26
C CYS A 285 -3.89 -0.41 20.49
N ALA A 286 -3.80 0.65 19.68
CA ALA A 286 -4.92 1.14 18.89
C ALA A 286 -5.38 0.11 17.84
N CYS A 287 -4.44 -0.59 17.16
CA CYS A 287 -4.78 -1.68 16.25
C CYS A 287 -5.50 -2.82 16.98
N ALA A 288 -5.02 -3.24 18.14
CA ALA A 288 -5.67 -4.29 18.94
C ALA A 288 -7.05 -3.86 19.43
N ALA A 289 -7.20 -2.62 19.91
CA ALA A 289 -8.47 -2.06 20.37
C ALA A 289 -9.50 -1.95 19.23
N GLY A 290 -9.08 -1.46 18.04
CA GLY A 290 -9.92 -1.39 16.86
C GLY A 290 -10.39 -2.77 16.39
N GLY A 291 -9.47 -3.75 16.35
CA GLY A 291 -9.80 -5.14 16.03
C GLY A 291 -10.78 -5.76 17.02
N LEU A 292 -10.56 -5.58 18.33
CA LEU A 292 -11.46 -6.07 19.38
C LEU A 292 -12.85 -5.45 19.28
N ALA A 293 -12.90 -4.11 19.08
CA ALA A 293 -14.17 -3.39 18.91
C ALA A 293 -14.96 -3.91 17.70
N MET A 294 -14.28 -4.24 16.59
CA MET A 294 -14.92 -4.82 15.41
C MET A 294 -15.49 -6.19 15.70
N VAL A 295 -14.75 -7.08 16.41
CA VAL A 295 -15.27 -8.39 16.86
C VAL A 295 -16.48 -8.22 17.76
N ALA A 296 -16.43 -7.28 18.73
CA ALA A 296 -17.55 -6.99 19.63
C ALA A 296 -18.79 -6.50 18.86
N ALA A 297 -18.60 -5.65 17.85
CA ALA A 297 -19.70 -5.18 16.99
C ALA A 297 -20.37 -6.30 16.21
N VAL A 298 -19.58 -7.21 15.62
CA VAL A 298 -20.14 -8.39 14.91
C VAL A 298 -20.82 -9.35 15.89
N ALA A 299 -20.23 -9.60 17.06
CA ALA A 299 -20.80 -10.46 18.10
C ALA A 299 -22.14 -9.94 18.66
N SER A 300 -22.30 -8.61 18.73
CA SER A 300 -23.55 -7.99 19.18
C SER A 300 -24.64 -7.94 18.11
N GLY A 301 -24.37 -8.46 16.88
CA GLY A 301 -25.34 -8.50 15.80
C GLY A 301 -25.67 -7.13 15.18
N LEU A 302 -24.81 -6.12 15.39
CA LEU A 302 -25.00 -4.78 14.79
C LEU A 302 -24.77 -4.84 13.29
N THR A 303 -25.76 -4.43 12.51
CA THR A 303 -25.74 -4.40 11.03
C THR A 303 -25.54 -3.00 10.44
N SER A 304 -25.31 -1.99 11.27
CA SER A 304 -24.97 -0.66 10.81
C SER A 304 -23.55 -0.66 10.23
N SER A 305 -23.34 -0.03 9.08
CA SER A 305 -22.01 0.14 8.48
C SER A 305 -21.02 0.80 9.43
N MET A 306 -21.47 1.76 10.24
CA MET A 306 -20.65 2.46 11.23
C MET A 306 -20.11 1.54 12.33
N SER A 307 -20.80 0.43 12.61
CA SER A 307 -20.33 -0.57 13.59
C SER A 307 -19.02 -1.25 13.19
N LEU A 308 -18.68 -1.25 11.91
CA LEU A 308 -17.40 -1.76 11.38
C LEU A 308 -16.43 -0.61 11.02
N VAL A 309 -16.95 0.50 10.48
CA VAL A 309 -16.15 1.63 10.01
C VAL A 309 -15.46 2.34 11.16
N LEU A 310 -16.15 2.59 12.28
CA LEU A 310 -15.54 3.27 13.44
C LEU A 310 -14.41 2.45 14.10
N PRO A 311 -14.60 1.16 14.41
CA PRO A 311 -13.50 0.30 14.83
C PRO A 311 -12.33 0.27 13.84
N MET A 312 -12.61 0.24 12.53
CA MET A 312 -11.58 0.29 11.53
C MET A 312 -10.84 1.64 11.51
N ALA A 313 -11.52 2.76 11.74
CA ALA A 313 -10.88 4.06 11.86
C ALA A 313 -9.88 4.10 13.03
N VAL A 314 -10.20 3.46 14.17
CA VAL A 314 -9.29 3.29 15.31
C VAL A 314 -8.10 2.42 14.93
N TYR A 315 -8.34 1.31 14.22
CA TYR A 315 -7.28 0.44 13.71
C TYR A 315 -6.33 1.20 12.78
N LEU A 316 -6.88 1.96 11.84
CA LEU A 316 -6.12 2.75 10.88
C LEU A 316 -5.35 3.90 11.55
N ALA A 317 -5.87 4.48 12.62
CA ALA A 317 -5.11 5.43 13.43
C ALA A 317 -3.88 4.75 14.06
N GLY A 318 -4.04 3.53 14.56
CA GLY A 318 -2.92 2.70 15.02
C GLY A 318 -1.91 2.41 13.92
N LEU A 319 -2.37 2.02 12.72
CA LEU A 319 -1.52 1.80 11.55
C LEU A 319 -0.74 3.06 11.15
N GLY A 320 -1.39 4.23 11.18
CA GLY A 320 -0.75 5.53 10.92
C GLY A 320 0.37 5.86 11.91
N MET A 321 0.29 5.34 13.14
CA MET A 321 1.36 5.43 14.13
C MET A 321 2.45 4.39 13.88
N VAL A 322 2.10 3.14 13.57
CA VAL A 322 3.03 2.02 13.43
C VAL A 322 3.89 2.13 12.17
N LEU A 323 3.29 2.44 11.02
CA LEU A 323 3.92 2.31 9.72
C LEU A 323 5.18 3.19 9.56
N PRO A 324 5.13 4.52 9.82
CA PRO A 324 6.31 5.38 9.66
C PRO A 324 7.43 5.02 10.63
N GLN A 325 7.08 4.71 11.88
CA GLN A 325 8.05 4.41 12.93
C GLN A 325 8.73 3.05 12.70
N GLY A 326 7.96 2.07 12.25
CA GLY A 326 8.49 0.75 11.92
C GLY A 326 9.45 0.78 10.73
N ILE A 327 9.10 1.53 9.68
CA ILE A 327 9.99 1.72 8.52
C ILE A 327 11.27 2.44 8.95
N ALA A 328 11.16 3.53 9.71
CA ALA A 328 12.32 4.27 10.20
C ALA A 328 13.24 3.38 11.05
N GLY A 329 12.66 2.65 12.02
CA GLY A 329 13.41 1.75 12.88
C GLY A 329 14.10 0.59 12.12
N ALA A 330 13.44 0.04 11.10
CA ALA A 330 14.02 -1.00 10.27
C ALA A 330 15.19 -0.50 9.40
N MET A 331 15.15 0.75 8.93
CA MET A 331 16.21 1.32 8.08
C MET A 331 17.43 1.78 8.87
N THR A 332 17.28 2.12 10.15
CA THR A 332 18.35 2.69 10.99
C THR A 332 19.65 1.86 10.98
N PRO A 333 19.65 0.51 11.04
CA PRO A 333 20.89 -0.29 11.05
C PRO A 333 21.59 -0.35 9.68
N PHE A 334 20.99 0.16 8.60
CA PHE A 334 21.45 -0.07 7.23
C PHE A 334 21.56 1.20 6.37
N PRO A 335 22.26 2.27 6.80
CA PRO A 335 22.36 3.49 6.00
C PRO A 335 23.01 3.24 4.63
N GLU A 336 24.05 2.39 4.56
CA GLU A 336 24.76 2.06 3.31
C GLU A 336 23.99 1.08 2.41
N ARG A 337 22.98 0.38 2.95
CA ARG A 337 22.16 -0.62 2.26
C ARG A 337 20.68 -0.29 2.30
N ALA A 338 20.34 0.98 2.47
CA ALA A 338 18.96 1.44 2.61
C ALA A 338 18.06 1.01 1.44
N GLY A 339 18.59 0.94 0.22
CA GLY A 339 17.87 0.44 -0.95
C GLY A 339 17.47 -1.03 -0.81
N ALA A 340 18.41 -1.91 -0.45
CA ALA A 340 18.15 -3.33 -0.25
C ALA A 340 17.20 -3.56 0.95
N ALA A 341 17.42 -2.84 2.06
CA ALA A 341 16.55 -2.93 3.24
C ALA A 341 15.10 -2.49 2.91
N SER A 342 14.93 -1.38 2.18
CA SER A 342 13.60 -0.89 1.78
C SER A 342 12.89 -1.83 0.80
N SER A 343 13.61 -2.39 -0.18
CA SER A 343 13.04 -3.32 -1.16
C SER A 343 12.59 -4.64 -0.49
N LEU A 344 13.44 -5.20 0.37
CA LEU A 344 13.10 -6.41 1.12
C LEU A 344 11.92 -6.17 2.07
N PHE A 345 11.90 -5.00 2.75
CA PHE A 345 10.80 -4.59 3.62
C PHE A 345 9.48 -4.55 2.86
N GLY A 346 9.45 -3.82 1.75
CA GLY A 346 8.25 -3.68 0.94
C GLY A 346 7.77 -5.03 0.37
N PHE A 347 8.70 -5.85 -0.12
CA PHE A 347 8.38 -7.19 -0.65
C PHE A 347 7.73 -8.08 0.42
N LEU A 348 8.34 -8.21 1.60
CA LEU A 348 7.82 -9.06 2.67
C LEU A 348 6.50 -8.52 3.26
N GLN A 349 6.38 -7.20 3.40
CA GLN A 349 5.16 -6.56 3.86
C GLN A 349 3.99 -6.79 2.89
N GLN A 350 4.19 -6.61 1.59
CA GLN A 350 3.16 -6.85 0.57
C GLN A 350 2.79 -8.32 0.47
N THR A 351 3.77 -9.23 0.63
CA THR A 351 3.50 -10.67 0.65
C THR A 351 2.64 -11.05 1.86
N ALA A 352 2.95 -10.54 3.06
CA ALA A 352 2.13 -10.76 4.25
C ALA A 352 0.70 -10.23 4.07
N ALA A 353 0.55 -9.05 3.47
CA ALA A 353 -0.75 -8.46 3.15
C ALA A 353 -1.54 -9.31 2.15
N ALA A 354 -0.89 -9.81 1.09
CA ALA A 354 -1.51 -10.68 0.10
C ALA A 354 -2.02 -11.99 0.71
N VAL A 355 -1.21 -12.62 1.57
CA VAL A 355 -1.59 -13.87 2.26
C VAL A 355 -2.78 -13.63 3.19
N CYS A 356 -2.73 -12.57 4.00
CA CYS A 356 -3.82 -12.23 4.92
C CYS A 356 -5.11 -11.91 4.17
N GLY A 357 -5.03 -11.09 3.11
CA GLY A 357 -6.18 -10.75 2.27
C GLY A 357 -6.80 -11.99 1.60
N ALA A 358 -5.97 -12.88 1.05
CA ALA A 358 -6.42 -14.13 0.45
C ALA A 358 -7.09 -15.04 1.47
N ALA A 359 -6.54 -15.15 2.69
CA ALA A 359 -7.13 -15.94 3.76
C ALA A 359 -8.52 -15.40 4.16
N VAL A 360 -8.65 -14.09 4.37
CA VAL A 360 -9.95 -13.47 4.66
C VAL A 360 -10.94 -13.73 3.53
N GLY A 361 -10.54 -13.52 2.27
CA GLY A 361 -11.39 -13.77 1.10
C GLY A 361 -11.86 -15.22 0.98
N TRP A 362 -10.99 -16.17 1.31
CA TRP A 362 -11.32 -17.60 1.27
C TRP A 362 -12.41 -18.00 2.27
N PHE A 363 -12.36 -17.43 3.48
CA PHE A 363 -13.30 -17.75 4.56
C PHE A 363 -14.52 -16.82 4.60
N LEU A 364 -14.57 -15.77 3.75
CA LEU A 364 -15.55 -14.69 3.90
C LEU A 364 -17.00 -15.18 3.84
N GLY A 365 -17.36 -16.04 2.88
CA GLY A 365 -18.70 -16.58 2.74
C GLY A 365 -19.78 -15.48 2.81
N GLN A 366 -20.85 -15.76 3.58
CA GLN A 366 -21.93 -14.80 3.86
C GLN A 366 -21.89 -14.30 5.32
N SER A 367 -20.69 -13.99 5.83
CA SER A 367 -20.51 -13.61 7.23
C SER A 367 -19.45 -12.49 7.38
N ALA A 368 -19.70 -11.58 8.32
CA ALA A 368 -18.72 -10.57 8.71
C ALA A 368 -17.61 -11.10 9.63
N TRP A 369 -17.75 -12.31 10.17
CA TRP A 369 -16.79 -12.87 11.12
C TRP A 369 -15.35 -12.99 10.57
N PRO A 370 -15.11 -13.52 9.36
CA PRO A 370 -13.75 -13.64 8.85
C PRO A 370 -13.04 -12.29 8.71
N LEU A 371 -13.78 -11.25 8.32
CA LEU A 371 -13.26 -9.87 8.27
C LEU A 371 -12.87 -9.39 9.68
N ALA A 372 -13.78 -9.48 10.65
CA ALA A 372 -13.55 -9.01 12.00
C ALA A 372 -12.41 -9.76 12.69
N LEU A 373 -12.39 -11.10 12.55
CA LEU A 373 -11.32 -11.94 13.11
C LEU A 373 -9.97 -11.66 12.42
N GLY A 374 -9.95 -11.45 11.11
CA GLY A 374 -8.73 -11.10 10.37
C GLY A 374 -8.12 -9.80 10.87
N VAL A 375 -8.93 -8.74 10.98
CA VAL A 375 -8.49 -7.45 11.52
C VAL A 375 -8.03 -7.56 12.98
N ALA A 376 -8.80 -8.25 13.83
CA ALA A 376 -8.48 -8.44 15.24
C ALA A 376 -7.18 -9.24 15.43
N THR A 377 -7.04 -10.36 14.72
CA THR A 377 -5.83 -11.21 14.81
C THR A 377 -4.58 -10.40 14.44
N MET A 378 -4.64 -9.61 13.38
CA MET A 378 -3.51 -8.76 12.96
C MET A 378 -3.26 -7.61 13.93
N GLY A 379 -4.30 -7.03 14.53
CA GLY A 379 -4.16 -6.03 15.59
C GLY A 379 -3.47 -6.58 16.84
N PHE A 380 -3.93 -7.74 17.32
CA PHE A 380 -3.29 -8.42 18.45
C PHE A 380 -1.88 -8.92 18.12
N ALA A 381 -1.64 -9.40 16.90
CA ALA A 381 -0.30 -9.77 16.45
C ALA A 381 0.64 -8.54 16.45
N THR A 382 0.18 -7.38 15.99
CA THR A 382 0.96 -6.14 16.01
C THR A 382 1.39 -5.78 17.43
N PHE A 383 0.46 -5.77 18.37
CA PHE A 383 0.73 -5.45 19.77
C PHE A 383 1.59 -6.52 20.46
N GLY A 384 1.26 -7.80 20.25
CA GLY A 384 2.01 -8.93 20.82
C GLY A 384 3.46 -9.00 20.30
N LEU A 385 3.68 -8.76 19.01
CA LEU A 385 5.03 -8.68 18.43
C LEU A 385 5.80 -7.48 19.00
N TRP A 386 5.15 -6.33 19.21
CA TRP A 386 5.78 -5.19 19.87
C TRP A 386 6.25 -5.56 21.29
N LEU A 387 5.44 -6.24 22.08
CA LEU A 387 5.82 -6.70 23.43
C LEU A 387 6.95 -7.72 23.35
N ALA A 388 6.81 -8.76 22.54
CA ALA A 388 7.73 -9.88 22.48
C ALA A 388 9.14 -9.50 21.96
N THR A 389 9.21 -8.50 21.07
CA THR A 389 10.49 -8.10 20.43
C THR A 389 11.14 -6.88 21.08
N ARG A 390 10.67 -6.42 22.25
CA ARG A 390 11.19 -5.23 22.96
C ARG A 390 12.70 -5.28 23.18
N GLY A 391 13.21 -6.42 23.62
CA GLY A 391 14.65 -6.60 23.87
C GLY A 391 15.51 -6.52 22.61
N LEU A 392 14.97 -6.94 21.46
CA LEU A 392 15.68 -6.88 20.16
C LEU A 392 15.80 -5.44 19.66
N ARG A 393 14.73 -4.66 19.79
CA ARG A 393 14.70 -3.25 19.38
C ARG A 393 15.55 -2.35 20.29
N ALA A 394 15.55 -2.60 21.59
CA ALA A 394 16.35 -1.83 22.54
C ALA A 394 17.87 -1.95 22.28
N ARG A 395 18.34 -3.07 21.74
CA ARG A 395 19.76 -3.26 21.38
C ARG A 395 20.16 -2.44 20.15
N ALA A 396 19.24 -2.21 19.21
CA ALA A 396 19.52 -1.44 17.99
C ALA A 396 19.69 0.07 18.22
N VAL A 397 19.17 0.61 19.33
CA VAL A 397 19.29 2.03 19.69
C VAL A 397 20.62 2.34 20.38
N LYS A 398 21.36 1.32 20.83
CA LYS A 398 22.62 1.49 21.59
C LYS A 398 23.87 1.42 20.69
N HIS A 399 23.73 1.17 19.42
CA HIS A 399 24.79 1.14 18.40
C HIS A 399 24.53 2.18 17.31
#